data_e6b275cd591246feedb4c1f3e11573e8
#
_entry.id   e6b275cd591246feedb4c1f3e11573e8
#
_cell.length_a   1.000
_cell.length_b   1.000
_cell.length_c   1.000
_cell.angle_alpha   90.00
_cell.angle_beta   90.00
_cell.angle_gamma   90.00
#
_symmetry.space_group_name_H-M   'P 1'
#
loop_
_entity.id
_entity.type
_entity.pdbx_description
1 polymer ?
#
loop_
_entity_poly.entity_id
_entity_poly.type
_entity_poly.pdbx_seq_one_letter_code
_entity_poly.pdbx_strand_id
1 'polypeptide(L)'
;MTLYIALANWTDQGIRNIKDSPARLDGARQLAKKYGCEMTHFFMTMGAFDMVTMIEAPDDESAAKFAVALGASGNIRTTTLKAFSEDAYRAIVAAI
;
A
#
# COMPACT_ATOMS: atom_id res chain seq x y z
N MET A 1 -5.94 -5.93 13.33
CA MET A 1 -5.30 -5.84 12.00
C MET A 1 -3.98 -5.13 12.13
N THR A 2 -3.02 -5.50 11.33
CA THR A 2 -1.70 -4.85 11.30
C THR A 2 -1.71 -3.75 10.26
N LEU A 3 -1.08 -2.63 10.57
CA LEU A 3 -1.01 -1.46 9.71
C LEU A 3 0.26 -1.49 8.85
N TYR A 4 0.12 -1.13 7.58
CA TYR A 4 1.23 -0.97 6.65
C TYR A 4 1.07 0.35 5.92
N ILE A 5 2.20 0.96 5.58
CA ILE A 5 2.25 2.14 4.71
C ILE A 5 2.98 1.72 3.44
N ALA A 6 2.30 1.81 2.31
CA ALA A 6 2.89 1.52 1.02
C ALA A 6 3.25 2.82 0.32
N LEU A 7 4.53 2.98 0.06
CA LEU A 7 5.08 4.07 -0.74
C LEU A 7 5.22 3.53 -2.16
N ALA A 8 4.61 4.18 -3.13
CA ALA A 8 4.49 3.60 -4.46
C ALA A 8 4.95 4.56 -5.55
N ASN A 9 5.50 3.98 -6.61
CA ASN A 9 5.85 4.71 -7.83
C ASN A 9 5.22 4.02 -9.03
N TRP A 10 4.73 4.80 -9.99
CA TRP A 10 4.38 4.28 -11.31
C TRP A 10 5.64 3.79 -12.00
N THR A 11 5.52 2.67 -12.69
CA THR A 11 6.55 2.22 -13.65
C THR A 11 6.43 3.04 -14.94
N ASP A 12 7.36 2.83 -15.89
CA ASP A 12 7.23 3.43 -17.20
C ASP A 12 5.92 3.07 -17.88
N GLN A 13 5.50 1.82 -17.75
CA GLN A 13 4.21 1.36 -18.28
C GLN A 13 3.06 2.08 -17.58
N GLY A 14 3.10 2.18 -16.27
CA GLY A 14 2.03 2.81 -15.49
C GLY A 14 1.88 4.29 -15.78
N ILE A 15 2.99 5.03 -15.90
CA ILE A 15 2.93 6.46 -16.17
C ILE A 15 2.53 6.77 -17.62
N ARG A 16 2.92 5.92 -18.57
CA ARG A 16 2.45 6.09 -19.96
C ARG A 16 0.95 5.94 -20.09
N ASN A 17 0.34 5.11 -19.27
CA ASN A 17 -1.11 4.84 -19.25
C ASN A 17 -1.76 5.51 -18.04
N ILE A 18 -1.32 6.71 -17.69
CA ILE A 18 -1.71 7.37 -16.43
C ILE A 18 -3.21 7.63 -16.33
N LYS A 19 -3.89 7.85 -17.46
CA LYS A 19 -5.33 8.11 -17.44
C LYS A 19 -6.15 6.92 -16.95
N ASP A 20 -5.59 5.72 -17.00
CA ASP A 20 -6.23 4.51 -16.47
C ASP A 20 -5.98 4.33 -14.96
N SER A 21 -5.11 5.16 -14.37
CA SER A 21 -4.70 5.01 -12.97
C SER A 21 -5.86 5.03 -11.98
N PRO A 22 -6.85 5.95 -12.10
CA PRO A 22 -8.00 5.91 -11.20
C PRO A 22 -8.78 4.59 -11.23
N ALA A 23 -8.97 4.00 -12.42
CA ALA A 23 -9.62 2.69 -12.55
C ALA A 23 -8.74 1.58 -11.95
N ARG A 24 -7.41 1.67 -12.13
CA ARG A 24 -6.47 0.72 -11.53
C ARG A 24 -6.50 0.81 -9.99
N LEU A 25 -6.70 2.01 -9.43
CA LEU A 25 -6.85 2.19 -7.99
C LEU A 25 -8.09 1.44 -7.46
N ASP A 26 -9.20 1.54 -8.17
CA ASP A 26 -10.42 0.80 -7.82
C ASP A 26 -10.16 -0.71 -7.87
N GLY A 27 -9.45 -1.18 -8.90
CA GLY A 27 -9.04 -2.57 -9.02
C GLY A 27 -8.11 -3.01 -7.89
N ALA A 28 -7.20 -2.15 -7.47
CA ALA A 28 -6.29 -2.43 -6.35
C ALA A 28 -7.07 -2.63 -5.04
N ARG A 29 -8.11 -1.83 -4.80
CA ARG A 29 -8.97 -2.02 -3.63
C ARG A 29 -9.67 -3.38 -3.64
N GLN A 30 -10.16 -3.82 -4.81
CA GLN A 30 -10.76 -5.14 -4.95
C GLN A 30 -9.72 -6.25 -4.74
N LEU A 31 -8.52 -6.09 -5.27
CA LEU A 31 -7.43 -7.03 -5.09
C LEU A 31 -7.04 -7.15 -3.61
N ALA A 32 -6.98 -6.03 -2.89
CA ALA A 32 -6.70 -6.02 -1.46
C ALA A 32 -7.70 -6.90 -0.71
N LYS A 33 -8.99 -6.76 -1.00
CA LYS A 33 -10.04 -7.55 -0.36
C LYS A 33 -9.89 -9.05 -0.60
N LYS A 34 -9.41 -9.45 -1.77
CA LYS A 34 -9.14 -10.85 -2.08
C LYS A 34 -8.18 -11.49 -1.09
N TYR A 35 -7.24 -10.73 -0.56
CA TYR A 35 -6.25 -11.21 0.42
C TYR A 35 -6.58 -10.82 1.86
N GLY A 36 -7.82 -10.37 2.12
CA GLY A 36 -8.24 -9.95 3.44
C GLY A 36 -7.69 -8.62 3.90
N CYS A 37 -7.13 -7.83 2.97
CA CYS A 37 -6.57 -6.53 3.24
C CYS A 37 -7.57 -5.42 2.91
N GLU A 38 -7.36 -4.24 3.52
CA GLU A 38 -8.16 -3.07 3.26
C GLU A 38 -7.25 -1.86 3.03
N MET A 39 -7.48 -1.15 1.91
CA MET A 39 -6.84 0.13 1.65
C MET A 39 -7.69 1.22 2.29
N THR A 40 -7.22 1.78 3.40
CA THR A 40 -7.99 2.75 4.18
C THR A 40 -7.80 4.19 3.71
N HIS A 41 -6.61 4.51 3.20
CA HIS A 41 -6.27 5.85 2.72
C HIS A 41 -5.41 5.78 1.48
N PHE A 42 -5.63 6.71 0.58
CA PHE A 42 -4.81 6.89 -0.61
C PHE A 42 -4.50 8.37 -0.81
N PHE A 43 -3.23 8.66 -1.11
CA PHE A 43 -2.79 10.01 -1.44
C PHE A 43 -1.86 9.95 -2.66
N MET A 44 -2.05 10.87 -3.60
CA MET A 44 -1.01 11.15 -4.57
C MET A 44 -0.02 12.13 -3.94
N THR A 45 1.26 11.91 -4.16
CA THR A 45 2.31 12.74 -3.59
C THR A 45 3.23 13.28 -4.67
N MET A 46 4.01 14.29 -4.32
CA MET A 46 5.06 14.85 -5.15
C MET A 46 6.39 14.64 -4.43
N GLY A 47 7.40 14.18 -5.15
CA GLY A 47 8.71 13.91 -4.59
C GLY A 47 9.21 12.53 -4.96
N ALA A 48 9.90 11.87 -4.01
CA ALA A 48 10.51 10.56 -4.25
C ALA A 48 9.51 9.45 -4.53
N PHE A 49 8.28 9.60 -4.03
CA PHE A 49 7.20 8.63 -4.26
C PHE A 49 6.01 9.34 -4.88
N ASP A 50 5.29 8.62 -5.74
CA ASP A 50 4.14 9.17 -6.45
C ASP A 50 2.85 9.01 -5.66
N MET A 51 2.78 7.97 -4.82
CA MET A 51 1.56 7.65 -4.06
C MET A 51 1.92 7.11 -2.69
N VAL A 52 1.05 7.37 -1.73
CA VAL A 52 1.14 6.80 -0.39
C VAL A 52 -0.22 6.21 -0.02
N THR A 53 -0.21 4.96 0.45
CA THR A 53 -1.43 4.26 0.81
C THR A 53 -1.29 3.66 2.20
N MET A 54 -2.35 3.73 2.99
CA MET A 54 -2.44 3.03 4.26
C MET A 54 -3.24 1.74 4.05
N ILE A 55 -2.70 0.64 4.55
CA ILE A 55 -3.27 -0.70 4.34
C ILE A 55 -3.36 -1.39 5.69
N GLU A 56 -4.52 -1.98 5.97
CA GLU A 56 -4.71 -2.89 7.08
C GLU A 56 -4.74 -4.32 6.56
N ALA A 57 -4.01 -5.22 7.19
CA ALA A 57 -3.94 -6.63 6.81
C ALA A 57 -3.98 -7.51 8.05
N PRO A 58 -4.48 -8.76 7.93
CA PRO A 58 -4.52 -9.68 9.08
C PRO A 58 -3.13 -10.08 9.56
N ASP A 59 -2.16 -10.18 8.64
CA ASP A 59 -0.79 -10.58 8.94
C ASP A 59 0.16 -10.12 7.83
N ASP A 60 1.46 -10.30 8.07
CA ASP A 60 2.51 -9.90 7.13
C ASP A 60 2.41 -10.68 5.81
N GLU A 61 2.05 -11.96 5.87
CA GLU A 61 1.94 -12.80 4.68
C GLU A 61 0.84 -12.28 3.74
N SER A 62 -0.31 -11.93 4.28
CA SER A 62 -1.41 -11.36 3.49
C SER A 62 -1.01 -10.03 2.84
N ALA A 63 -0.35 -9.17 3.60
CA ALA A 63 0.16 -7.90 3.07
C ALA A 63 1.18 -8.12 1.96
N ALA A 64 2.08 -9.09 2.13
CA ALA A 64 3.08 -9.44 1.12
C ALA A 64 2.43 -9.99 -0.16
N LYS A 65 1.44 -10.86 -0.02
CA LYS A 65 0.68 -11.38 -1.18
C LYS A 65 0.03 -10.26 -1.98
N PHE A 66 -0.60 -9.32 -1.28
CA PHE A 66 -1.20 -8.17 -1.94
C PHE A 66 -0.15 -7.32 -2.66
N ALA A 67 0.96 -7.00 -2.01
CA ALA A 67 2.02 -6.18 -2.60
C ALA A 67 2.62 -6.84 -3.85
N VAL A 68 2.88 -8.15 -3.80
CA VAL A 68 3.43 -8.89 -4.95
C VAL A 68 2.41 -8.96 -6.08
N ALA A 69 1.16 -9.27 -5.77
CA ALA A 69 0.10 -9.34 -6.78
C ALA A 69 -0.12 -7.99 -7.46
N LEU A 70 -0.09 -6.90 -6.69
CA LEU A 70 -0.21 -5.56 -7.22
C LEU A 70 0.96 -5.21 -8.15
N GLY A 71 2.19 -5.53 -7.72
CA GLY A 71 3.39 -5.31 -8.54
C GLY A 71 3.40 -6.14 -9.82
N ALA A 72 2.79 -7.32 -9.80
CA ALA A 72 2.74 -8.21 -10.97
C ALA A 72 1.95 -7.61 -12.13
N SER A 73 1.08 -6.63 -11.89
CA SER A 73 0.37 -5.91 -12.96
C SER A 73 1.32 -5.10 -13.86
N GLY A 74 2.51 -4.79 -13.36
CA GLY A 74 3.52 -4.06 -14.10
C GLY A 74 3.37 -2.54 -14.09
N ASN A 75 2.34 -1.99 -13.47
CA ASN A 75 2.06 -0.56 -13.49
C ASN A 75 2.62 0.21 -12.31
N ILE A 76 3.00 -0.49 -11.24
CA ILE A 76 3.38 0.12 -9.99
C ILE A 76 4.45 -0.72 -9.28
N ARG A 77 5.35 -0.02 -8.58
CA ARG A 77 6.31 -0.63 -7.65
C ARG A 77 6.07 -0.03 -6.27
N THR A 78 6.11 -0.88 -5.26
CA THR A 78 5.85 -0.45 -3.89
C THR A 78 7.04 -0.68 -2.99
N THR A 79 7.19 0.22 -2.00
CA THR A 79 8.02 0.03 -0.83
C THR A 79 7.06 -0.02 0.35
N THR A 80 6.87 -1.20 0.92
CA THR A 80 5.87 -1.41 1.97
C THR A 80 6.53 -1.43 3.34
N LEU A 81 6.06 -0.56 4.22
CA LEU A 81 6.55 -0.41 5.58
C LEU A 81 5.52 -0.97 6.56
N LYS A 82 5.95 -1.84 7.46
CA LYS A 82 5.13 -2.21 8.60
C LYS A 82 5.12 -1.03 9.57
N ALA A 83 3.93 -0.60 9.97
CA ALA A 83 3.76 0.60 10.77
C ALA A 83 3.12 0.30 12.11
N PHE A 84 3.42 1.14 13.08
CA PHE A 84 2.79 1.13 14.40
C PHE A 84 1.97 2.42 14.53
N SER A 85 0.76 2.30 15.09
CA SER A 85 -0.05 3.47 15.40
C SER A 85 0.65 4.31 16.49
N GLU A 86 0.20 5.54 16.67
CA GLU A 86 0.74 6.37 17.76
C GLU A 86 0.54 5.70 19.12
N ASP A 87 -0.60 5.08 19.37
CA ASP A 87 -0.87 4.38 20.62
C ASP A 87 0.11 3.22 20.83
N ALA A 88 0.35 2.41 19.79
CA ALA A 88 1.32 1.32 19.85
C ALA A 88 2.74 1.86 20.08
N TYR A 89 3.11 2.92 19.38
CA TYR A 89 4.40 3.60 19.58
C TYR A 89 4.58 4.03 21.03
N ARG A 90 3.58 4.69 21.62
CA ARG A 90 3.65 5.13 23.01
C ARG A 90 3.81 3.95 23.97
N ALA A 91 3.10 2.86 23.75
CA ALA A 91 3.20 1.65 24.56
C ALA A 91 4.59 1.00 24.46
N ILE A 92 5.16 0.95 23.26
CA ILE A 92 6.51 0.41 23.03
C ILE A 92 7.54 1.24 23.82
N VAL A 93 7.48 2.55 23.69
CA VAL A 93 8.42 3.44 24.39
C VAL A 93 8.26 3.34 25.91
N ALA A 94 7.03 3.26 26.39
CA ALA A 94 6.75 3.15 27.83
C ALA A 94 7.30 1.84 28.44
N ALA A 95 7.51 0.81 27.64
CA ALA A 95 8.03 -0.49 28.08
C ALA A 95 9.56 -0.56 28.06
N ILE A 96 10.25 0.46 27.59
CA ILE A 96 11.73 0.53 27.58
C ILE A 96 12.28 1.06 28.94
#